data_e13f5ad6f5d3e1e74a146bb3cdb49155
#
_entry.id   e13f5ad6f5d3e1e74a146bb3cdb49155
#
_cell.length_a   1.000
_cell.length_b   1.000
_cell.length_c   1.000
_cell.angle_alpha   90.00
_cell.angle_beta   90.00
_cell.angle_gamma   90.00
#
_symmetry.space_group_name_H-M   'P 1'
#
loop_
_entity.id
_entity.type
_entity.pdbx_description
1 polymer ?
#
loop_
_entity_poly.entity_id
_entity_poly.type
_entity_poly.pdbx_seq_one_letter_code
_entity_poly.pdbx_strand_id
1 'polypeptide(L)'
;RGLGDVYKRQKVEEMGKDGALIKVKVAVKPEVELGEYKGLEAEKPAVEVKDEEVDEEIEKMRERNARYISVEDRAAQDGDLAVIDFEGFVDGVAFEGGKGENYDLTLGSHQFIPGFEEQVVGHSAGEEFDINVTFPEEYAEELKGKDATFKIKLHEIKQKELPELDDEFVKDVSEFDTLDELKADTKKKMLDHKQEHADEDFEHAVLDQLPALVTAEIPQLMFDRAAQEEFDEFNYRLQSQGIDFDTYLNYTGMERDAMMAMYREQAETNVKTRLALEKIVELEQIEPAEDEIEAEYAKLAENYNCLLYTSPSPR
;
A
#
# COMPACT_ATOMS: atom_id res chain seq x y z
N ARG A 1 -13.81 -30.26 23.36
CA ARG A 1 -14.29 -28.88 23.57
C ARG A 1 -13.04 -28.01 23.73
N GLY A 2 -12.65 -27.35 22.64
CA GLY A 2 -11.51 -26.44 22.59
C GLY A 2 -11.75 -25.29 23.56
N LEU A 3 -10.75 -25.02 24.41
CA LEU A 3 -10.66 -23.80 25.22
C LEU A 3 -10.31 -22.65 24.25
N GLY A 4 -11.27 -22.25 23.42
CA GLY A 4 -11.17 -21.06 22.61
C GLY A 4 -11.09 -19.85 23.55
N ASP A 5 -10.08 -19.06 23.36
CA ASP A 5 -9.84 -17.70 23.84
C ASP A 5 -10.27 -17.35 25.28
N VAL A 6 -9.55 -17.94 26.24
CA VAL A 6 -9.73 -17.61 27.65
C VAL A 6 -8.75 -16.52 28.03
N TYR A 7 -9.25 -15.29 28.26
CA TYR A 7 -8.47 -14.16 28.73
C TYR A 7 -8.27 -14.24 30.24
N LYS A 8 -7.04 -14.27 30.73
CA LYS A 8 -6.72 -14.45 32.14
C LYS A 8 -6.01 -13.23 32.71
N ARG A 9 -6.61 -12.57 33.70
CA ARG A 9 -5.88 -11.71 34.67
C ARG A 9 -5.68 -12.47 35.94
N GLN A 10 -4.41 -12.66 36.36
CA GLN A 10 -4.05 -13.36 37.59
C GLN A 10 -3.60 -12.34 38.64
N LYS A 11 -4.10 -12.48 39.88
CA LYS A 11 -3.66 -11.74 41.04
C LYS A 11 -3.41 -12.73 42.15
N VAL A 12 -2.17 -12.77 42.65
CA VAL A 12 -1.86 -13.52 43.87
C VAL A 12 -2.42 -12.73 45.04
N GLU A 13 -3.41 -13.28 45.74
CA GLU A 13 -4.02 -12.62 46.91
C GLU A 13 -3.26 -12.98 48.21
N GLU A 14 -2.85 -14.24 48.37
CA GLU A 14 -2.09 -14.70 49.52
C GLU A 14 -1.03 -15.71 49.08
N MET A 15 0.13 -15.64 49.71
CA MET A 15 1.21 -16.61 49.53
C MET A 15 1.75 -16.99 50.90
N GLY A 16 1.64 -18.26 51.30
CA GLY A 16 2.09 -18.80 52.59
C GLY A 16 2.84 -20.12 52.41
N LYS A 17 3.34 -20.67 53.53
CA LYS A 17 4.08 -21.95 53.55
C LYS A 17 3.20 -23.14 53.14
N ASP A 18 1.88 -23.00 53.29
CA ASP A 18 0.89 -24.07 53.05
C ASP A 18 0.16 -23.94 51.69
N GLY A 19 0.50 -22.91 50.90
CA GLY A 19 -0.08 -22.71 49.59
C GLY A 19 -0.19 -21.25 49.15
N ALA A 20 -0.73 -21.01 47.97
CA ALA A 20 -1.01 -19.68 47.45
C ALA A 20 -2.49 -19.58 47.02
N LEU A 21 -3.14 -18.47 47.36
CA LEU A 21 -4.45 -18.10 46.86
C LEU A 21 -4.29 -17.20 45.63
N ILE A 22 -4.67 -17.72 44.47
CA ILE A 22 -4.57 -17.00 43.20
C ILE A 22 -5.98 -16.74 42.68
N LYS A 23 -6.32 -15.46 42.56
CA LYS A 23 -7.57 -15.06 41.91
C LYS A 23 -7.34 -14.91 40.40
N VAL A 24 -8.09 -15.65 39.62
CA VAL A 24 -8.03 -15.58 38.17
C VAL A 24 -9.35 -15.01 37.66
N LYS A 25 -9.27 -13.88 36.96
CA LYS A 25 -10.41 -13.32 36.22
C LYS A 25 -10.27 -13.78 34.77
N VAL A 26 -11.30 -14.47 34.29
CA VAL A 26 -11.37 -15.04 32.95
C VAL A 26 -12.50 -14.37 32.20
N ALA A 27 -12.24 -13.82 31.00
CA ALA A 27 -13.29 -13.43 30.09
C ALA A 27 -13.67 -14.67 29.26
N VAL A 28 -14.94 -14.97 29.20
CA VAL A 28 -15.51 -16.03 28.36
C VAL A 28 -16.18 -15.39 27.16
N LYS A 29 -16.30 -16.14 26.06
CA LYS A 29 -17.05 -15.72 24.88
C LYS A 29 -18.49 -15.37 25.32
N PRO A 30 -19.02 -14.20 24.94
CA PRO A 30 -20.37 -13.80 25.29
C PRO A 30 -21.40 -14.62 24.50
N GLU A 31 -22.60 -14.77 25.07
CA GLU A 31 -23.75 -15.20 24.29
C GLU A 31 -24.18 -14.07 23.34
N VAL A 32 -24.36 -14.39 22.07
CA VAL A 32 -24.67 -13.44 21.01
C VAL A 32 -26.06 -13.70 20.49
N GLU A 33 -26.90 -12.67 20.49
CA GLU A 33 -28.15 -12.62 19.78
C GLU A 33 -27.97 -11.78 18.51
N LEU A 34 -28.44 -12.30 17.37
CA LEU A 34 -28.40 -11.60 16.10
C LEU A 34 -29.81 -11.12 15.73
N GLY A 35 -29.87 -9.89 15.22
CA GLY A 35 -31.04 -9.39 14.50
C GLY A 35 -31.25 -10.14 13.19
N GLU A 36 -32.11 -9.59 12.34
CA GLU A 36 -32.40 -10.19 11.03
C GLU A 36 -31.23 -9.98 10.08
N TYR A 37 -30.41 -11.01 9.90
CA TYR A 37 -29.20 -10.98 9.07
C TYR A 37 -29.44 -11.51 7.65
N LYS A 38 -30.61 -12.13 7.40
CA LYS A 38 -30.98 -12.61 6.06
C LYS A 38 -31.65 -11.48 5.27
N GLY A 39 -31.20 -11.28 4.02
CA GLY A 39 -31.74 -10.24 3.15
C GLY A 39 -31.08 -8.88 3.34
N LEU A 40 -29.84 -8.83 3.85
CA LEU A 40 -29.04 -7.62 3.80
C LEU A 40 -28.81 -7.21 2.35
N GLU A 41 -28.98 -5.93 2.07
CA GLU A 41 -28.81 -5.36 0.73
C GLU A 41 -27.57 -4.47 0.70
N ALA A 42 -26.77 -4.61 -0.35
CA ALA A 42 -25.66 -3.73 -0.65
C ALA A 42 -25.62 -3.49 -2.17
N GLU A 43 -25.16 -2.31 -2.56
CA GLU A 43 -24.95 -2.01 -3.98
C GLU A 43 -23.60 -2.59 -4.42
N LYS A 44 -23.63 -3.45 -5.45
CA LYS A 44 -22.43 -3.91 -6.09
C LYS A 44 -22.02 -2.90 -7.15
N PRO A 45 -20.78 -2.35 -7.11
CA PRO A 45 -20.30 -1.43 -8.12
C PRO A 45 -20.39 -2.04 -9.52
N ALA A 46 -20.86 -1.26 -10.50
CA ALA A 46 -20.84 -1.67 -11.89
C ALA A 46 -19.42 -1.68 -12.43
N VAL A 47 -19.02 -2.79 -13.03
CA VAL A 47 -17.65 -2.96 -13.56
C VAL A 47 -17.69 -2.80 -15.07
N GLU A 48 -16.95 -1.81 -15.55
CA GLU A 48 -16.74 -1.55 -16.97
C GLU A 48 -15.28 -1.14 -17.21
N VAL A 49 -14.71 -1.60 -18.32
CA VAL A 49 -13.40 -1.15 -18.80
C VAL A 49 -13.61 -0.53 -20.18
N LYS A 50 -13.33 0.76 -20.28
CA LYS A 50 -13.42 1.52 -21.52
C LYS A 50 -12.18 1.28 -22.36
N ASP A 51 -12.33 1.42 -23.67
CA ASP A 51 -11.21 1.22 -24.59
C ASP A 51 -10.09 2.26 -24.36
N GLU A 52 -10.46 3.48 -23.94
CA GLU A 52 -9.50 4.52 -23.58
C GLU A 52 -8.59 4.11 -22.40
N GLU A 53 -9.12 3.41 -21.40
CA GLU A 53 -8.33 2.92 -20.27
C GLU A 53 -7.33 1.83 -20.69
N VAL A 54 -7.73 1.01 -21.66
CA VAL A 54 -6.85 0.01 -22.26
C VAL A 54 -5.73 0.68 -23.04
N ASP A 55 -6.08 1.69 -23.85
CA ASP A 55 -5.09 2.44 -24.62
C ASP A 55 -4.09 3.17 -23.72
N GLU A 56 -4.54 3.73 -22.60
CA GLU A 56 -3.66 4.33 -21.58
C GLU A 56 -2.69 3.31 -20.97
N GLU A 57 -3.14 2.09 -20.68
CA GLU A 57 -2.26 1.05 -20.12
C GLU A 57 -1.24 0.56 -21.16
N ILE A 58 -1.65 0.43 -22.41
CA ILE A 58 -0.74 0.12 -23.51
C ILE A 58 0.29 1.24 -23.70
N GLU A 59 -0.12 2.51 -23.60
CA GLU A 59 0.81 3.66 -23.69
C GLU A 59 1.81 3.66 -22.52
N LYS A 60 1.40 3.32 -21.31
CA LYS A 60 2.33 3.12 -20.18
C LYS A 60 3.33 2.00 -20.46
N MET A 61 2.89 0.88 -21.08
CA MET A 61 3.82 -0.17 -21.50
C MET A 61 4.84 0.35 -22.53
N ARG A 62 4.38 1.13 -23.50
CA ARG A 62 5.21 1.77 -24.51
C ARG A 62 6.22 2.72 -23.89
N GLU A 63 5.81 3.53 -22.92
CA GLU A 63 6.68 4.43 -22.18
C GLU A 63 7.78 3.72 -21.37
N ARG A 64 7.43 2.60 -20.73
CA ARG A 64 8.41 1.77 -19.98
C ARG A 64 9.47 1.14 -20.89
N ASN A 65 9.15 0.95 -22.16
CA ASN A 65 10.03 0.40 -23.19
C ASN A 65 10.64 1.47 -24.11
N ALA A 66 10.55 2.74 -23.71
CA ALA A 66 11.18 3.83 -24.43
C ALA A 66 12.70 3.66 -24.49
N ARG A 67 13.29 4.02 -25.61
CA ARG A 67 14.74 4.09 -25.78
C ARG A 67 15.23 5.51 -25.58
N TYR A 68 16.42 5.65 -25.01
CA TYR A 68 17.05 6.92 -24.86
C TYR A 68 18.23 7.02 -25.83
N ILE A 69 18.14 7.99 -26.74
CA ILE A 69 19.17 8.24 -27.77
C ILE A 69 19.93 9.50 -27.40
N SER A 70 21.24 9.40 -27.34
CA SER A 70 22.13 10.55 -27.09
C SER A 70 21.99 11.61 -28.20
N VAL A 71 21.86 12.87 -27.79
CA VAL A 71 21.69 14.02 -28.65
C VAL A 71 22.87 14.96 -28.46
N GLU A 72 23.69 15.12 -29.52
CA GLU A 72 24.89 15.95 -29.48
C GLU A 72 24.77 17.24 -30.32
N ASP A 73 23.77 17.32 -31.19
CA ASP A 73 23.65 18.31 -32.26
C ASP A 73 22.69 19.46 -31.95
N ARG A 74 22.01 19.40 -30.80
CA ARG A 74 21.07 20.44 -30.35
C ARG A 74 21.11 20.64 -28.84
N ALA A 75 20.57 21.77 -28.42
CA ALA A 75 20.33 22.06 -26.99
C ALA A 75 19.20 21.20 -26.42
N ALA A 76 19.18 21.04 -25.09
CA ALA A 76 18.17 20.33 -24.32
C ALA A 76 16.78 20.95 -24.51
N GLN A 77 15.78 20.10 -24.64
CA GLN A 77 14.39 20.46 -24.81
C GLN A 77 13.53 19.82 -23.73
N ASP A 78 12.32 20.33 -23.61
CA ASP A 78 11.29 19.72 -22.75
C ASP A 78 11.03 18.27 -23.19
N GLY A 79 10.96 17.33 -22.23
CA GLY A 79 10.85 15.91 -22.48
C GLY A 79 12.18 15.15 -22.64
N ASP A 80 13.31 15.82 -22.77
CA ASP A 80 14.63 15.17 -22.81
C ASP A 80 15.05 14.70 -21.41
N LEU A 81 15.88 13.65 -21.37
CA LEU A 81 16.61 13.23 -20.18
C LEU A 81 17.98 13.91 -20.17
N ALA A 82 18.17 14.81 -19.23
CA ALA A 82 19.43 15.51 -19.00
C ALA A 82 20.23 14.81 -17.91
N VAL A 83 21.47 14.40 -18.20
CA VAL A 83 22.41 13.89 -17.20
C VAL A 83 23.20 15.08 -16.65
N ILE A 84 22.96 15.43 -15.40
CA ILE A 84 23.53 16.64 -14.78
C ILE A 84 24.30 16.35 -13.50
N ASP A 85 25.33 17.16 -13.24
CA ASP A 85 25.79 17.43 -11.89
C ASP A 85 25.15 18.75 -11.44
N PHE A 86 24.76 18.81 -10.18
CA PHE A 86 24.28 20.06 -9.60
C PHE A 86 24.78 20.26 -8.18
N GLU A 87 25.01 21.51 -7.80
CA GLU A 87 25.36 21.92 -6.44
C GLU A 87 24.62 23.21 -6.09
N GLY A 88 23.75 23.17 -5.07
CA GLY A 88 22.91 24.27 -4.65
C GLY A 88 23.50 25.08 -3.51
N PHE A 89 23.33 26.41 -3.58
CA PHE A 89 23.79 27.37 -2.59
C PHE A 89 22.65 28.30 -2.20
N VAL A 90 22.48 28.52 -0.91
CA VAL A 90 21.61 29.56 -0.34
C VAL A 90 22.51 30.56 0.39
N ASP A 91 22.40 31.86 0.08
CA ASP A 91 23.28 32.90 0.61
C ASP A 91 24.79 32.61 0.42
N GLY A 92 25.14 31.88 -0.63
CA GLY A 92 26.51 31.48 -0.94
C GLY A 92 27.06 30.30 -0.13
N VAL A 93 26.21 29.63 0.66
CA VAL A 93 26.54 28.44 1.45
C VAL A 93 25.87 27.23 0.86
N ALA A 94 26.62 26.17 0.60
CA ALA A 94 26.04 24.88 0.16
C ALA A 94 25.17 24.27 1.26
N PHE A 95 24.03 23.69 0.89
CA PHE A 95 23.09 23.06 1.84
C PHE A 95 23.03 21.55 1.63
N GLU A 96 22.68 20.85 2.69
CA GLU A 96 22.55 19.39 2.67
C GLU A 96 21.41 18.94 1.75
N GLY A 97 21.68 17.94 0.90
CA GLY A 97 20.72 17.49 -0.12
C GLY A 97 20.71 18.32 -1.41
N GLY A 98 21.46 19.44 -1.47
CA GLY A 98 21.56 20.31 -2.65
C GLY A 98 22.58 19.86 -3.70
N LYS A 99 23.21 18.68 -3.55
CA LYS A 99 24.26 18.20 -4.47
C LYS A 99 23.91 16.84 -5.06
N GLY A 100 24.10 16.68 -6.37
CA GLY A 100 24.02 15.40 -7.08
C GLY A 100 25.05 15.35 -8.20
N GLU A 101 25.54 14.16 -8.50
CA GLU A 101 26.47 13.88 -9.60
C GLU A 101 25.89 12.82 -10.52
N ASN A 102 26.00 13.04 -11.83
CA ASN A 102 25.43 12.17 -12.88
C ASN A 102 23.94 11.83 -12.63
N TYR A 103 23.17 12.84 -12.25
CA TYR A 103 21.74 12.68 -11.98
C TYR A 103 20.94 12.71 -13.29
N ASP A 104 20.10 11.70 -13.48
CA ASP A 104 19.18 11.61 -14.63
C ASP A 104 17.93 12.44 -14.35
N LEU A 105 17.80 13.59 -15.00
CA LEU A 105 16.67 14.51 -14.86
C LEU A 105 15.86 14.55 -16.15
N THR A 106 14.61 14.15 -16.09
CA THR A 106 13.67 14.36 -17.21
C THR A 106 13.15 15.80 -17.17
N LEU A 107 13.45 16.59 -18.19
CA LEU A 107 13.02 17.98 -18.28
C LEU A 107 11.51 18.05 -18.54
N GLY A 108 10.77 18.83 -17.74
CA GLY A 108 9.32 18.92 -17.75
C GLY A 108 8.61 17.90 -16.86
N SER A 109 9.36 17.09 -16.10
CA SER A 109 8.79 16.13 -15.14
C SER A 109 8.28 16.77 -13.84
N HIS A 110 8.69 18.00 -13.58
CA HIS A 110 8.43 18.75 -12.34
C HIS A 110 8.88 18.02 -11.07
N GLN A 111 9.94 17.21 -11.17
CA GLN A 111 10.56 16.54 -10.03
C GLN A 111 11.41 17.49 -9.18
N PHE A 112 11.94 18.54 -9.81
CA PHE A 112 12.69 19.58 -9.14
C PHE A 112 11.80 20.78 -8.81
N ILE A 113 12.35 21.68 -8.02
CA ILE A 113 11.63 22.91 -7.64
C ILE A 113 11.31 23.76 -8.89
N PRO A 114 10.16 24.46 -8.88
CA PRO A 114 9.72 25.25 -10.04
C PRO A 114 10.79 26.22 -10.53
N GLY A 115 10.97 26.29 -11.83
CA GLY A 115 11.97 27.14 -12.47
C GLY A 115 13.35 26.49 -12.63
N PHE A 116 13.57 25.28 -12.11
CA PHE A 116 14.84 24.56 -12.25
C PHE A 116 14.97 23.93 -13.64
N GLU A 117 14.02 23.08 -13.99
CA GLU A 117 14.04 22.32 -15.26
C GLU A 117 13.94 23.25 -16.47
N GLU A 118 13.10 24.29 -16.37
CA GLU A 118 12.91 25.30 -17.42
C GLU A 118 14.18 26.07 -17.74
N GLN A 119 15.06 26.29 -16.75
CA GLN A 119 16.33 26.97 -16.98
C GLN A 119 17.41 26.05 -17.53
N VAL A 120 17.29 24.73 -17.39
CA VAL A 120 18.18 23.75 -18.02
C VAL A 120 17.88 23.61 -19.51
N VAL A 121 16.60 23.79 -19.91
CA VAL A 121 16.18 23.81 -21.32
C VAL A 121 16.93 24.92 -22.07
N GLY A 122 17.49 24.58 -23.24
CA GLY A 122 18.21 25.49 -24.10
C GLY A 122 19.73 25.46 -23.93
N HIS A 123 20.25 24.73 -22.93
CA HIS A 123 21.70 24.50 -22.77
C HIS A 123 22.13 23.23 -23.54
N SER A 124 23.40 23.20 -23.92
CA SER A 124 24.01 22.12 -24.69
C SER A 124 24.83 21.18 -23.81
N ALA A 125 25.01 19.94 -24.25
CA ALA A 125 25.86 18.99 -23.53
C ALA A 125 27.29 19.53 -23.39
N GLY A 126 27.87 19.34 -22.19
CA GLY A 126 29.19 19.86 -21.82
C GLY A 126 29.20 21.28 -21.24
N GLU A 127 28.05 21.99 -21.24
CA GLU A 127 27.99 23.34 -20.65
C GLU A 127 27.95 23.30 -19.12
N GLU A 128 28.60 24.33 -18.53
CA GLU A 128 28.53 24.65 -17.09
C GLU A 128 27.86 26.03 -16.95
N PHE A 129 26.78 26.10 -16.17
CA PHE A 129 26.01 27.32 -15.98
C PHE A 129 25.39 27.39 -14.61
N ASP A 130 24.96 28.58 -14.20
CA ASP A 130 24.27 28.81 -12.94
C ASP A 130 22.78 29.09 -13.22
N ILE A 131 21.92 28.49 -12.42
CA ILE A 131 20.48 28.77 -12.44
C ILE A 131 20.05 29.36 -11.08
N ASN A 132 19.04 30.23 -11.11
CA ASN A 132 18.52 30.84 -9.90
C ASN A 132 17.04 30.49 -9.74
N VAL A 133 16.68 29.93 -8.60
CA VAL A 133 15.34 29.49 -8.28
C VAL A 133 14.97 29.86 -6.86
N THR A 134 13.68 29.98 -6.58
CA THR A 134 13.17 30.26 -5.23
C THR A 134 12.45 29.04 -4.71
N PHE A 135 12.80 28.58 -3.52
CA PHE A 135 12.11 27.46 -2.88
C PHE A 135 10.64 27.79 -2.59
N PRO A 136 9.70 26.86 -2.84
CA PRO A 136 8.29 27.05 -2.48
C PRO A 136 8.10 27.27 -0.97
N GLU A 137 6.99 27.92 -0.61
CA GLU A 137 6.59 28.14 0.80
C GLU A 137 6.27 26.80 1.52
N GLU A 138 5.92 25.75 0.78
CA GLU A 138 5.61 24.40 1.28
C GLU A 138 6.85 23.50 1.30
N TYR A 139 8.03 24.05 1.48
CA TYR A 139 9.29 23.31 1.54
C TYR A 139 9.82 23.25 2.98
N ALA A 140 10.95 22.55 3.19
CA ALA A 140 11.57 22.43 4.51
C ALA A 140 11.80 23.83 5.14
N GLU A 141 11.52 23.97 6.44
CA GLU A 141 11.56 25.23 7.21
C GLU A 141 12.85 26.03 7.00
N GLU A 142 13.97 25.34 6.77
CA GLU A 142 15.29 25.95 6.60
C GLU A 142 15.49 26.58 5.22
N LEU A 143 14.72 26.15 4.21
CA LEU A 143 14.91 26.54 2.81
C LEU A 143 13.68 27.26 2.22
N LYS A 144 12.49 27.14 2.81
CA LYS A 144 11.25 27.72 2.28
C LYS A 144 11.38 29.22 1.98
N GLY A 145 10.89 29.62 0.82
CA GLY A 145 10.87 31.01 0.37
C GLY A 145 12.25 31.65 0.14
N LYS A 146 13.34 30.87 0.23
CA LYS A 146 14.69 31.40 0.01
C LYS A 146 15.11 31.27 -1.46
N ASP A 147 15.89 32.22 -1.91
CA ASP A 147 16.53 32.19 -3.21
C ASP A 147 17.76 31.27 -3.14
N ALA A 148 17.89 30.39 -4.12
CA ALA A 148 19.01 29.49 -4.27
C ALA A 148 19.63 29.61 -5.64
N THR A 149 20.96 29.49 -5.69
CA THR A 149 21.73 29.40 -6.93
C THR A 149 22.26 27.99 -7.06
N PHE A 150 21.95 27.31 -8.16
CA PHE A 150 22.51 26.01 -8.47
C PHE A 150 23.56 26.12 -9.57
N LYS A 151 24.70 25.53 -9.33
CA LYS A 151 25.72 25.32 -10.37
C LYS A 151 25.46 24.01 -11.04
N ILE A 152 25.22 24.06 -12.33
CA ILE A 152 24.85 22.90 -13.14
C ILE A 152 26.00 22.61 -14.11
N LYS A 153 26.27 21.32 -14.28
CA LYS A 153 27.07 20.81 -15.39
C LYS A 153 26.24 19.78 -16.14
N LEU A 154 25.89 20.07 -17.38
CA LEU A 154 25.13 19.20 -18.25
C LEU A 154 26.11 18.27 -18.99
N HIS A 155 26.09 16.98 -18.64
CA HIS A 155 27.00 15.99 -19.22
C HIS A 155 26.48 15.46 -20.55
N GLU A 156 25.22 15.06 -20.58
CA GLU A 156 24.61 14.39 -21.73
C GLU A 156 23.13 14.76 -21.83
N ILE A 157 22.66 14.83 -23.06
CA ILE A 157 21.23 14.98 -23.38
C ILE A 157 20.80 13.70 -24.07
N LYS A 158 19.72 13.08 -23.60
CA LYS A 158 19.13 11.90 -24.21
C LYS A 158 17.69 12.20 -24.57
N GLN A 159 17.34 11.97 -25.81
CA GLN A 159 15.96 12.06 -26.26
C GLN A 159 15.25 10.74 -26.00
N LYS A 160 14.08 10.81 -25.36
CA LYS A 160 13.18 9.68 -25.20
C LYS A 160 12.51 9.37 -26.56
N GLU A 161 12.81 8.21 -27.11
CA GLU A 161 12.18 7.71 -28.32
C GLU A 161 11.22 6.57 -27.93
N LEU A 162 9.94 6.78 -28.21
CA LEU A 162 8.92 5.76 -27.98
C LEU A 162 8.91 4.81 -29.17
N PRO A 163 8.89 3.48 -28.96
CA PRO A 163 8.74 2.52 -30.05
C PRO A 163 7.43 2.75 -30.79
N GLU A 164 7.37 2.40 -32.06
CA GLU A 164 6.09 2.39 -32.79
C GLU A 164 5.14 1.36 -32.16
N LEU A 165 3.85 1.70 -32.11
CA LEU A 165 2.84 0.82 -31.53
C LEU A 165 2.32 -0.13 -32.60
N ASP A 166 3.08 -1.18 -32.86
CA ASP A 166 2.82 -2.19 -33.90
C ASP A 166 2.99 -3.62 -33.36
N ASP A 167 2.82 -4.61 -34.22
CA ASP A 167 2.94 -6.02 -33.85
C ASP A 167 4.39 -6.42 -33.53
N GLU A 168 5.41 -5.67 -33.97
CA GLU A 168 6.81 -5.93 -33.59
C GLU A 168 7.04 -5.53 -32.12
N PHE A 169 6.54 -4.35 -31.75
CA PHE A 169 6.55 -3.92 -30.34
C PHE A 169 5.87 -4.94 -29.42
N VAL A 170 4.71 -5.45 -29.82
CA VAL A 170 3.95 -6.42 -29.01
C VAL A 170 4.75 -7.70 -28.75
N LYS A 171 5.46 -8.21 -29.76
CA LYS A 171 6.33 -9.40 -29.63
C LYS A 171 7.54 -9.16 -28.74
N ASP A 172 8.03 -7.91 -28.70
CA ASP A 172 9.16 -7.54 -27.85
C ASP A 172 8.78 -7.46 -26.35
N VAL A 173 7.54 -7.05 -26.05
CA VAL A 173 7.09 -6.74 -24.67
C VAL A 173 6.13 -7.77 -24.08
N SER A 174 5.63 -8.70 -24.88
CA SER A 174 4.63 -9.67 -24.46
C SER A 174 4.78 -11.00 -25.19
N GLU A 175 3.95 -11.98 -24.84
CA GLU A 175 3.84 -13.27 -25.48
C GLU A 175 2.81 -13.31 -26.64
N PHE A 176 2.22 -12.14 -26.99
CA PHE A 176 1.24 -12.02 -28.06
C PHE A 176 1.89 -11.67 -29.39
N ASP A 177 1.20 -12.00 -30.47
CA ASP A 177 1.69 -11.76 -31.84
C ASP A 177 1.15 -10.45 -32.43
N THR A 178 0.02 -9.94 -31.93
CA THR A 178 -0.66 -8.75 -32.49
C THR A 178 -1.11 -7.76 -31.40
N LEU A 179 -1.21 -6.50 -31.79
CA LEU A 179 -1.69 -5.44 -30.89
C LEU A 179 -3.14 -5.68 -30.41
N ASP A 180 -3.98 -6.25 -31.26
CA ASP A 180 -5.37 -6.56 -30.90
C ASP A 180 -5.43 -7.65 -29.83
N GLU A 181 -4.56 -8.66 -29.88
CA GLU A 181 -4.47 -9.69 -28.83
C GLU A 181 -3.98 -9.11 -27.49
N LEU A 182 -2.95 -8.26 -27.52
CA LEU A 182 -2.46 -7.58 -26.33
C LEU A 182 -3.54 -6.69 -25.71
N LYS A 183 -4.27 -5.91 -26.54
CA LYS A 183 -5.39 -5.09 -26.05
C LYS A 183 -6.52 -5.92 -25.46
N ALA A 184 -6.87 -7.03 -26.10
CA ALA A 184 -7.93 -7.93 -25.59
C ALA A 184 -7.54 -8.56 -24.23
N ASP A 185 -6.29 -9.00 -24.08
CA ASP A 185 -5.77 -9.55 -22.83
C ASP A 185 -5.68 -8.50 -21.73
N THR A 186 -5.15 -7.31 -22.06
CA THR A 186 -5.09 -6.17 -21.12
C THR A 186 -6.48 -5.79 -20.63
N LYS A 187 -7.46 -5.67 -21.57
CA LYS A 187 -8.85 -5.39 -21.23
C LYS A 187 -9.44 -6.45 -20.31
N LYS A 188 -9.17 -7.72 -20.58
CA LYS A 188 -9.62 -8.83 -19.75
C LYS A 188 -9.01 -8.76 -18.35
N LYS A 189 -7.70 -8.59 -18.22
CA LYS A 189 -7.01 -8.47 -16.93
C LYS A 189 -7.52 -7.28 -16.12
N MET A 190 -7.74 -6.13 -16.75
CA MET A 190 -8.33 -4.97 -16.10
C MET A 190 -9.76 -5.22 -15.63
N LEU A 191 -10.56 -5.94 -16.45
CA LEU A 191 -11.92 -6.29 -16.10
C LEU A 191 -11.96 -7.27 -14.93
N ASP A 192 -11.14 -8.32 -14.97
CA ASP A 192 -11.02 -9.31 -13.90
C ASP A 192 -10.61 -8.64 -12.58
N HIS A 193 -9.62 -7.74 -12.61
CA HIS A 193 -9.16 -6.98 -11.45
C HIS A 193 -10.25 -6.03 -10.89
N LYS A 194 -10.93 -5.27 -11.75
CA LYS A 194 -12.04 -4.41 -11.32
C LYS A 194 -13.21 -5.24 -10.77
N GLN A 195 -13.46 -6.43 -11.34
CA GLN A 195 -14.49 -7.33 -10.85
C GLN A 195 -14.16 -7.87 -9.46
N GLU A 196 -12.91 -8.27 -9.23
CA GLU A 196 -12.41 -8.71 -7.93
C GLU A 196 -12.59 -7.62 -6.86
N HIS A 197 -12.17 -6.39 -7.15
CA HIS A 197 -12.41 -5.25 -6.26
C HIS A 197 -13.89 -4.96 -6.01
N ALA A 198 -14.72 -5.03 -7.05
CA ALA A 198 -16.16 -4.82 -6.89
C ALA A 198 -16.83 -5.92 -6.04
N ASP A 199 -16.31 -7.14 -6.12
CA ASP A 199 -16.77 -8.26 -5.27
C ASP A 199 -16.31 -8.08 -3.82
N GLU A 200 -15.06 -7.65 -3.59
CA GLU A 200 -14.54 -7.30 -2.27
C GLU A 200 -15.31 -6.14 -1.64
N ASP A 201 -15.53 -5.05 -2.39
CA ASP A 201 -16.30 -3.89 -1.91
C ASP A 201 -17.73 -4.28 -1.54
N PHE A 202 -18.36 -5.13 -2.36
CA PHE A 202 -19.69 -5.64 -2.07
C PHE A 202 -19.71 -6.51 -0.81
N GLU A 203 -18.73 -7.40 -0.65
CA GLU A 203 -18.60 -8.24 0.54
C GLU A 203 -18.39 -7.36 1.79
N HIS A 204 -17.49 -6.38 1.72
CA HIS A 204 -17.28 -5.42 2.81
C HIS A 204 -18.55 -4.65 3.16
N ALA A 205 -19.28 -4.15 2.16
CA ALA A 205 -20.52 -3.41 2.38
C ALA A 205 -21.63 -4.27 3.05
N VAL A 206 -21.62 -5.59 2.83
CA VAL A 206 -22.50 -6.52 3.54
C VAL A 206 -22.02 -6.78 4.96
N LEU A 207 -20.70 -7.04 5.14
CA LEU A 207 -20.09 -7.33 6.45
C LEU A 207 -20.19 -6.15 7.40
N ASP A 208 -20.06 -4.92 6.91
CA ASP A 208 -20.14 -3.69 7.70
C ASP A 208 -21.52 -3.46 8.35
N GLN A 209 -22.55 -4.15 7.87
CA GLN A 209 -23.89 -4.10 8.46
C GLN A 209 -24.03 -5.04 9.67
N LEU A 210 -23.21 -6.09 9.76
CA LEU A 210 -23.31 -7.11 10.80
C LEU A 210 -23.10 -6.59 12.22
N PRO A 211 -22.12 -5.70 12.53
CA PRO A 211 -21.90 -5.19 13.88
C PRO A 211 -23.15 -4.55 14.52
N ALA A 212 -23.98 -3.89 13.70
CA ALA A 212 -25.22 -3.25 14.14
C ALA A 212 -26.31 -4.26 14.54
N LEU A 213 -26.24 -5.50 14.06
CA LEU A 213 -27.19 -6.57 14.34
C LEU A 213 -26.84 -7.37 15.60
N VAL A 214 -25.63 -7.17 16.14
CA VAL A 214 -25.15 -7.91 17.31
C VAL A 214 -25.68 -7.31 18.60
N THR A 215 -26.38 -8.12 19.36
CA THR A 215 -26.77 -7.81 20.75
C THR A 215 -26.02 -8.79 21.67
N ALA A 216 -25.03 -8.29 22.42
CA ALA A 216 -24.24 -9.09 23.34
C ALA A 216 -23.58 -8.21 24.40
N GLU A 217 -23.36 -8.76 25.61
CA GLU A 217 -22.53 -8.15 26.63
C GLU A 217 -21.06 -8.55 26.41
N ILE A 218 -20.38 -7.83 25.51
CA ILE A 218 -19.00 -8.14 25.12
C ILE A 218 -18.03 -7.61 26.19
N PRO A 219 -17.19 -8.45 26.81
CA PRO A 219 -16.21 -7.97 27.77
C PRO A 219 -15.21 -7.00 27.15
N GLN A 220 -14.96 -5.85 27.78
CA GLN A 220 -14.02 -4.84 27.30
C GLN A 220 -12.62 -5.42 26.99
N LEU A 221 -12.23 -6.47 27.71
CA LEU A 221 -10.96 -7.16 27.49
C LEU A 221 -10.85 -7.78 26.09
N MET A 222 -11.98 -8.14 25.44
CA MET A 222 -11.96 -8.65 24.06
C MET A 222 -11.59 -7.54 23.06
N PHE A 223 -12.15 -6.35 23.25
CA PHE A 223 -11.82 -5.19 22.40
C PHE A 223 -10.37 -4.74 22.63
N ASP A 224 -9.95 -4.61 23.90
CA ASP A 224 -8.59 -4.20 24.24
C ASP A 224 -7.55 -5.16 23.64
N ARG A 225 -7.86 -6.45 23.59
CA ARG A 225 -6.96 -7.44 23.01
C ARG A 225 -6.93 -7.38 21.49
N ALA A 226 -8.09 -7.29 20.84
CA ALA A 226 -8.16 -7.16 19.39
C ALA A 226 -7.41 -5.89 18.92
N ALA A 227 -7.58 -4.77 19.62
CA ALA A 227 -6.83 -3.56 19.35
C ALA A 227 -5.32 -3.73 19.53
N GLN A 228 -4.89 -4.48 20.57
CA GLN A 228 -3.49 -4.75 20.81
C GLN A 228 -2.91 -5.69 19.73
N GLU A 229 -3.64 -6.70 19.28
CA GLU A 229 -3.23 -7.63 18.22
C GLU A 229 -3.05 -6.90 16.89
N GLU A 230 -3.99 -6.02 16.51
CA GLU A 230 -3.88 -5.17 15.32
C GLU A 230 -2.69 -4.19 15.39
N PHE A 231 -2.49 -3.58 16.56
CA PHE A 231 -1.33 -2.72 16.78
C PHE A 231 0.00 -3.48 16.68
N ASP A 232 0.08 -4.68 17.27
CA ASP A 232 1.29 -5.51 17.23
C ASP A 232 1.60 -5.97 15.79
N GLU A 233 0.58 -6.29 15.00
CA GLU A 233 0.72 -6.63 13.59
C GLU A 233 1.21 -5.43 12.76
N PHE A 234 0.65 -4.24 13.00
CA PHE A 234 1.12 -3.01 12.36
C PHE A 234 2.59 -2.72 12.70
N ASN A 235 2.96 -2.82 13.98
CA ASN A 235 4.33 -2.62 14.42
C ASN A 235 5.29 -3.64 13.79
N TYR A 236 4.87 -4.89 13.66
CA TYR A 236 5.65 -5.91 12.96
C TYR A 236 5.86 -5.57 11.48
N ARG A 237 4.83 -5.06 10.80
CA ARG A 237 4.95 -4.61 9.39
C ARG A 237 5.92 -3.44 9.25
N LEU A 238 5.87 -2.45 10.14
CA LEU A 238 6.84 -1.34 10.15
C LEU A 238 8.27 -1.85 10.31
N GLN A 239 8.50 -2.73 11.30
CA GLN A 239 9.81 -3.30 11.54
C GLN A 239 10.34 -4.11 10.35
N SER A 240 9.47 -4.83 9.63
CA SER A 240 9.85 -5.57 8.44
C SER A 240 10.31 -4.66 7.29
N GLN A 241 9.88 -3.40 7.29
CA GLN A 241 10.30 -2.34 6.37
C GLN A 241 11.50 -1.53 6.89
N GLY A 242 12.05 -1.91 8.06
CA GLY A 242 13.18 -1.21 8.68
C GLY A 242 12.80 0.11 9.37
N ILE A 243 11.51 0.35 9.61
CA ILE A 243 11.01 1.56 10.27
C ILE A 243 10.66 1.20 11.71
N ASP A 244 11.21 1.92 12.69
CA ASP A 244 10.75 1.81 14.06
C ASP A 244 9.50 2.67 14.31
N PHE A 245 8.72 2.28 15.32
CA PHE A 245 7.44 2.92 15.61
C PHE A 245 7.57 4.39 16.02
N ASP A 246 8.60 4.76 16.77
CA ASP A 246 8.79 6.14 17.21
C ASP A 246 9.19 7.04 16.02
N THR A 247 9.98 6.54 15.08
CA THR A 247 10.28 7.21 13.81
C THR A 247 9.03 7.43 12.99
N TYR A 248 8.15 6.41 12.89
CA TYR A 248 6.88 6.54 12.21
C TYR A 248 5.97 7.62 12.84
N LEU A 249 5.84 7.65 14.17
CA LEU A 249 5.06 8.68 14.88
C LEU A 249 5.62 10.09 14.64
N ASN A 250 6.95 10.25 14.69
CA ASN A 250 7.59 11.54 14.42
C ASN A 250 7.36 12.02 12.99
N TYR A 251 7.40 11.10 12.02
CA TYR A 251 7.17 11.43 10.61
C TYR A 251 5.70 11.82 10.32
N THR A 252 4.75 11.10 10.93
CA THR A 252 3.31 11.35 10.73
C THR A 252 2.75 12.44 11.63
N GLY A 253 3.46 12.86 12.68
CA GLY A 253 2.98 13.79 13.68
C GLY A 253 1.86 13.23 14.55
N MET A 254 1.61 11.92 14.54
CA MET A 254 0.55 11.28 15.33
C MET A 254 1.03 10.96 16.76
N GLU A 255 0.15 11.14 17.73
CA GLU A 255 0.40 10.67 19.08
C GLU A 255 0.02 9.19 19.24
N ARG A 256 0.80 8.46 20.03
CA ARG A 256 0.56 7.02 20.30
C ARG A 256 -0.85 6.74 20.83
N ASP A 257 -1.34 7.58 21.75
CA ASP A 257 -2.66 7.40 22.35
C ASP A 257 -3.79 7.62 21.33
N ALA A 258 -3.63 8.56 20.40
CA ALA A 258 -4.56 8.78 19.29
C ALA A 258 -4.62 7.57 18.36
N MET A 259 -3.46 7.02 18.03
CA MET A 259 -3.38 5.80 17.21
C MET A 259 -4.02 4.60 17.90
N MET A 260 -3.74 4.38 19.18
CA MET A 260 -4.39 3.32 19.96
C MET A 260 -5.91 3.50 20.09
N ALA A 261 -6.41 4.74 20.09
CA ALA A 261 -7.84 5.01 20.09
C ALA A 261 -8.49 4.58 18.76
N MET A 262 -7.83 4.83 17.62
CA MET A 262 -8.28 4.37 16.30
C MET A 262 -8.36 2.84 16.24
N TYR A 263 -7.32 2.13 16.70
CA TYR A 263 -7.34 0.66 16.76
C TYR A 263 -8.46 0.12 17.66
N ARG A 264 -8.80 0.81 18.76
CA ARG A 264 -9.92 0.38 19.62
C ARG A 264 -11.26 0.50 18.91
N GLU A 265 -11.49 1.57 18.17
CA GLU A 265 -12.72 1.75 17.40
C GLU A 265 -12.86 0.68 16.31
N GLN A 266 -11.78 0.41 15.58
CA GLN A 266 -11.73 -0.64 14.58
C GLN A 266 -11.95 -2.02 15.21
N ALA A 267 -11.27 -2.29 16.32
CA ALA A 267 -11.40 -3.56 17.04
C ALA A 267 -12.82 -3.84 17.55
N GLU A 268 -13.58 -2.80 17.95
CA GLU A 268 -14.98 -2.98 18.33
C GLU A 268 -15.82 -3.51 17.16
N THR A 269 -15.62 -2.96 15.97
CA THR A 269 -16.28 -3.40 14.74
C THR A 269 -15.87 -4.83 14.40
N ASN A 270 -14.56 -5.10 14.35
CA ASN A 270 -14.01 -6.41 13.98
C ASN A 270 -14.46 -7.53 14.94
N VAL A 271 -14.47 -7.27 16.24
CA VAL A 271 -14.95 -8.25 17.24
C VAL A 271 -16.42 -8.53 17.06
N LYS A 272 -17.26 -7.51 16.85
CA LYS A 272 -18.70 -7.68 16.61
C LYS A 272 -18.97 -8.44 15.32
N THR A 273 -18.28 -8.09 14.22
CA THR A 273 -18.40 -8.81 12.93
C THR A 273 -18.02 -10.29 13.08
N ARG A 274 -16.89 -10.58 13.76
CA ARG A 274 -16.47 -11.96 14.01
C ARG A 274 -17.50 -12.74 14.82
N LEU A 275 -18.02 -12.15 15.89
CA LEU A 275 -19.03 -12.79 16.74
C LEU A 275 -20.34 -13.03 15.96
N ALA A 276 -20.72 -12.09 15.08
CA ALA A 276 -21.88 -12.26 14.20
C ALA A 276 -21.68 -13.44 13.24
N LEU A 277 -20.54 -13.49 12.56
CA LEU A 277 -20.20 -14.57 11.62
C LEU A 277 -20.15 -15.94 12.32
N GLU A 278 -19.52 -16.03 13.49
CA GLU A 278 -19.50 -17.26 14.28
C GLU A 278 -20.92 -17.71 14.67
N LYS A 279 -21.81 -16.76 15.00
CA LYS A 279 -23.20 -17.06 15.32
C LYS A 279 -24.00 -17.51 14.10
N ILE A 280 -23.77 -16.89 12.93
CA ILE A 280 -24.37 -17.31 11.65
C ILE A 280 -23.95 -18.74 11.30
N VAL A 281 -22.67 -19.06 11.41
CA VAL A 281 -22.12 -20.42 11.18
C VAL A 281 -22.83 -21.45 12.08
N GLU A 282 -23.04 -21.11 13.37
CA GLU A 282 -23.78 -21.97 14.30
C GLU A 282 -25.23 -22.15 13.91
N LEU A 283 -25.94 -21.06 13.56
CA LEU A 283 -27.35 -21.07 13.21
C LEU A 283 -27.66 -21.77 11.90
N GLU A 284 -26.80 -21.57 10.88
CA GLU A 284 -26.96 -22.17 9.56
C GLU A 284 -26.27 -23.54 9.46
N GLN A 285 -25.58 -23.99 10.52
CA GLN A 285 -24.86 -25.27 10.55
C GLN A 285 -23.88 -25.42 9.38
N ILE A 286 -23.12 -24.35 9.13
CA ILE A 286 -22.14 -24.31 8.03
C ILE A 286 -20.92 -25.14 8.44
N GLU A 287 -20.69 -26.24 7.74
CA GLU A 287 -19.51 -27.07 7.87
C GLU A 287 -18.83 -27.15 6.52
N PRO A 288 -17.50 -26.84 6.42
CA PRO A 288 -16.80 -26.94 5.15
C PRO A 288 -16.70 -28.41 4.72
N ALA A 289 -16.89 -28.66 3.42
CA ALA A 289 -16.70 -29.99 2.86
C ALA A 289 -15.20 -30.34 2.77
N GLU A 290 -14.84 -31.65 2.84
CA GLU A 290 -13.43 -32.07 2.81
C GLU A 290 -12.71 -31.61 1.53
N ASP A 291 -13.38 -31.62 0.39
CA ASP A 291 -12.87 -31.17 -0.90
C ASP A 291 -12.62 -29.64 -0.95
N GLU A 292 -13.45 -28.84 -0.28
CA GLU A 292 -13.24 -27.39 -0.13
C GLU A 292 -11.99 -27.10 0.72
N ILE A 293 -11.82 -27.86 1.81
CA ILE A 293 -10.63 -27.75 2.67
C ILE A 293 -9.35 -28.11 1.89
N GLU A 294 -9.38 -29.21 1.11
CA GLU A 294 -8.23 -29.62 0.29
C GLU A 294 -7.90 -28.57 -0.80
N ALA A 295 -8.94 -28.00 -1.44
CA ALA A 295 -8.75 -26.96 -2.44
C ALA A 295 -8.12 -25.69 -1.85
N GLU A 296 -8.53 -25.29 -0.63
CA GLU A 296 -7.94 -24.13 0.04
C GLU A 296 -6.48 -24.39 0.47
N TYR A 297 -6.17 -25.58 0.96
CA TYR A 297 -4.78 -25.95 1.23
C TYR A 297 -3.92 -25.95 -0.04
N ALA A 298 -4.47 -26.35 -1.19
CA ALA A 298 -3.77 -26.31 -2.46
C ALA A 298 -3.43 -24.87 -2.87
N LYS A 299 -4.40 -23.94 -2.75
CA LYS A 299 -4.18 -22.50 -3.00
C LYS A 299 -3.12 -21.91 -2.06
N LEU A 300 -3.20 -22.21 -0.77
CA LEU A 300 -2.20 -21.76 0.21
C LEU A 300 -0.81 -22.27 -0.13
N ALA A 301 -0.70 -23.56 -0.50
CA ALA A 301 0.57 -24.14 -0.90
C ALA A 301 1.16 -23.47 -2.15
N GLU A 302 0.33 -23.12 -3.12
CA GLU A 302 0.73 -22.41 -4.33
C GLU A 302 1.19 -20.98 -4.00
N ASN A 303 0.40 -20.23 -3.23
CA ASN A 303 0.71 -18.85 -2.84
C ASN A 303 2.02 -18.72 -2.04
N TYR A 304 2.28 -19.68 -1.15
CA TYR A 304 3.51 -19.71 -0.33
C TYR A 304 4.64 -20.52 -0.97
N ASN A 305 4.44 -21.02 -2.19
CA ASN A 305 5.40 -21.87 -2.90
C ASN A 305 5.92 -23.03 -2.01
N CYS A 306 5.02 -23.67 -1.27
CA CYS A 306 5.32 -24.78 -0.37
C CYS A 306 4.60 -26.06 -0.76
N LEU A 307 5.08 -27.18 -0.23
CA LEU A 307 4.45 -28.48 -0.50
C LEU A 307 3.29 -28.72 0.49
N LEU A 308 2.19 -29.29 0.02
CA LEU A 308 0.98 -29.57 0.82
C LEU A 308 1.25 -30.35 2.12
N TYR A 309 2.25 -31.24 2.15
CA TYR A 309 2.59 -32.01 3.36
C TYR A 309 3.38 -31.24 4.41
N THR A 310 3.87 -30.03 4.10
CA THR A 310 4.54 -29.15 5.06
C THR A 310 3.57 -28.15 5.71
N SER A 311 2.31 -28.11 5.26
CA SER A 311 1.27 -27.32 5.88
C SER A 311 0.95 -27.90 7.28
N PRO A 312 0.96 -27.09 8.37
CA PRO A 312 0.62 -27.59 9.69
C PRO A 312 -0.83 -28.08 9.68
N SER A 313 -1.00 -29.38 9.96
CA SER A 313 -2.34 -29.94 10.15
C SER A 313 -3.06 -29.20 11.28
N PRO A 314 -4.25 -28.68 11.09
CA PRO A 314 -5.03 -28.09 12.17
C PRO A 314 -5.30 -29.17 13.23
N ARG A 315 -4.87 -28.90 14.46
CA ARG A 315 -5.18 -29.71 15.64
C ARG A 315 -6.36 -29.10 16.40
#